data_a463bb640a9bd153f101fbc05d5b642f
#
_entry.id   a463bb640a9bd153f101fbc05d5b642f
#
_cell.length_a   1.000
_cell.length_b   1.000
_cell.length_c   1.000
_cell.angle_alpha   90.00
_cell.angle_beta   90.00
_cell.angle_gamma   90.00
#
_symmetry.space_group_name_H-M   'P 1'
#
loop_
_entity.id
_entity.type
_entity.pdbx_description
1 polymer ?
#
loop_
_entity_poly.entity_id
_entity_poly.type
_entity_poly.pdbx_seq_one_letter_code
_entity_poly.pdbx_strand_id
1 'polypeptide(L)'
;PAVLDIWNKKKNIVFPEIPTEKLKSLFLIRRKLTELLMDTKKSPEEALLESFYILKELHRNAACQDAVFIKIIEDYFSRKTVCQLGSAIREVELPSLDAMDECNEILQDLAVNYRKEELYQKYLDPVIELAEELSEEYDGDEMEEAWEKFRREFAGYQDLIRCFLANEIYSDLLTPEGTLEDAIIHMQWI
;
A
#
# COMPACT_ATOMS: atom_id res chain seq x y z
N PRO A 1 24.16 8.50 19.35
CA PRO A 1 25.51 7.96 19.47
C PRO A 1 25.55 6.46 19.13
N ALA A 2 24.60 5.65 19.64
CA ALA A 2 24.62 4.18 19.44
C ALA A 2 24.47 3.74 17.97
N VAL A 3 23.69 4.46 17.16
CA VAL A 3 23.46 4.12 15.74
C VAL A 3 24.71 4.33 14.90
N LEU A 4 25.46 5.42 15.17
CA LEU A 4 26.74 5.71 14.50
C LEU A 4 27.82 4.69 14.84
N ASP A 5 27.83 4.14 16.07
CA ASP A 5 28.75 3.09 16.49
C ASP A 5 28.49 1.75 15.80
N ILE A 6 27.24 1.43 15.52
CA ILE A 6 26.87 0.23 14.75
C ILE A 6 27.35 0.35 13.31
N TRP A 7 27.23 1.53 12.68
CA TRP A 7 27.75 1.80 11.34
C TRP A 7 29.27 1.66 11.26
N ASN A 8 29.99 2.19 12.23
CA ASN A 8 31.44 2.13 12.26
C ASN A 8 32.01 0.72 12.51
N LYS A 9 31.24 -0.16 13.16
CA LYS A 9 31.65 -1.56 13.43
C LYS A 9 31.40 -2.52 12.25
N LYS A 10 30.59 -2.15 11.27
CA LYS A 10 30.24 -3.00 10.13
C LYS A 10 31.02 -2.61 8.87
N LYS A 11 32.34 -2.52 8.95
CA LYS A 11 33.21 -2.18 7.80
C LYS A 11 33.25 -3.21 6.67
N ASN A 12 32.55 -4.34 6.79
CA ASN A 12 32.56 -5.43 5.81
C ASN A 12 31.17 -5.81 5.31
N ILE A 13 30.21 -4.87 5.25
CA ILE A 13 28.95 -5.14 4.56
C ILE A 13 29.23 -5.10 3.07
N VAL A 14 29.29 -6.24 2.43
CA VAL A 14 29.28 -6.35 0.98
C VAL A 14 27.84 -6.18 0.54
N PHE A 15 27.52 -5.03 -0.04
CA PHE A 15 26.22 -4.88 -0.70
C PHE A 15 26.24 -5.65 -2.01
N PRO A 16 25.17 -6.38 -2.36
CA PRO A 16 25.08 -7.01 -3.66
C PRO A 16 25.23 -5.95 -4.76
N GLU A 17 25.95 -6.28 -5.83
CA GLU A 17 26.07 -5.41 -7.00
C GLU A 17 24.72 -5.39 -7.74
N ILE A 18 23.92 -4.37 -7.45
CA ILE A 18 22.66 -4.14 -8.15
C ILE A 18 22.94 -3.22 -9.34
N PRO A 19 22.45 -3.53 -10.55
CA PRO A 19 22.63 -2.71 -11.72
C PRO A 19 22.20 -1.25 -11.45
N THR A 20 23.08 -0.29 -11.74
CA THR A 20 22.84 1.12 -11.44
C THR A 20 21.54 1.65 -12.06
N GLU A 21 21.18 1.17 -13.24
CA GLU A 21 19.96 1.59 -13.94
C GLU A 21 18.70 1.05 -13.25
N LYS A 22 18.75 -0.21 -12.76
CA LYS A 22 17.65 -0.77 -11.93
C LYS A 22 17.43 0.09 -10.68
N LEU A 23 18.51 0.52 -10.02
CA LEU A 23 18.41 1.41 -8.86
C LEU A 23 17.82 2.77 -9.21
N LYS A 24 18.20 3.35 -10.35
CA LYS A 24 17.64 4.62 -10.82
C LYS A 24 16.13 4.53 -11.02
N SER A 25 15.68 3.50 -11.72
CA SER A 25 14.24 3.25 -11.93
C SER A 25 13.51 3.05 -10.62
N LEU A 26 14.06 2.23 -9.72
CA LEU A 26 13.49 1.98 -8.39
C LEU A 26 13.35 3.27 -7.58
N PHE A 27 14.40 4.08 -7.49
CA PHE A 27 14.35 5.35 -6.75
C PHE A 27 13.39 6.35 -7.39
N LEU A 28 13.28 6.36 -8.72
CA LEU A 28 12.33 7.20 -9.41
C LEU A 28 10.89 6.78 -9.08
N ILE A 29 10.57 5.49 -9.14
CA ILE A 29 9.24 4.96 -8.79
C ILE A 29 8.92 5.28 -7.33
N ARG A 30 9.81 4.98 -6.38
CA ARG A 30 9.63 5.30 -4.96
C ARG A 30 9.27 6.77 -4.74
N ARG A 31 10.07 7.66 -5.31
CA ARG A 31 9.84 9.10 -5.18
C ARG A 31 8.49 9.50 -5.73
N LYS A 32 8.14 9.01 -6.91
CA LYS A 32 6.89 9.34 -7.59
C LYS A 32 5.65 8.81 -6.86
N LEU A 33 5.71 7.58 -6.36
CA LEU A 33 4.65 7.02 -5.52
C LEU A 33 4.48 7.81 -4.22
N THR A 34 5.59 8.17 -3.57
CA THR A 34 5.53 9.00 -2.36
C THR A 34 4.93 10.38 -2.65
N GLU A 35 5.33 11.03 -3.75
CA GLU A 35 4.73 12.31 -4.19
C GLU A 35 3.22 12.17 -4.39
N LEU A 36 2.76 11.05 -4.95
CA LEU A 36 1.35 10.77 -5.21
C LEU A 36 0.57 10.51 -3.92
N LEU A 37 1.09 9.67 -3.02
CA LEU A 37 0.46 9.36 -1.73
C LEU A 37 0.40 10.57 -0.80
N MET A 38 1.37 11.47 -0.87
CA MET A 38 1.41 12.69 -0.06
C MET A 38 0.61 13.86 -0.66
N ASP A 39 -0.07 13.67 -1.80
CA ASP A 39 -0.94 14.70 -2.38
C ASP A 39 -2.22 14.85 -1.55
N THR A 40 -2.30 15.90 -0.76
CA THR A 40 -3.45 16.21 0.13
C THR A 40 -4.74 16.60 -0.62
N LYS A 41 -4.71 16.71 -1.95
CA LYS A 41 -5.89 16.98 -2.77
C LYS A 41 -6.75 15.74 -3.05
N LYS A 42 -6.26 14.59 -2.67
CA LYS A 42 -6.90 13.30 -2.86
C LYS A 42 -7.07 12.61 -1.51
N SER A 43 -7.96 11.64 -1.42
CA SER A 43 -7.96 10.76 -0.26
C SER A 43 -6.78 9.79 -0.29
N PRO A 44 -6.33 9.22 0.85
CA PRO A 44 -5.30 8.19 0.86
C PRO A 44 -5.67 6.98 0.03
N GLU A 45 -6.95 6.58 0.05
CA GLU A 45 -7.49 5.46 -0.71
C GLU A 45 -7.38 5.70 -2.22
N GLU A 46 -7.79 6.87 -2.71
CA GLU A 46 -7.63 7.24 -4.12
C GLU A 46 -6.16 7.17 -4.53
N ALA A 47 -5.27 7.72 -3.71
CA ALA A 47 -3.84 7.74 -4.00
C ALA A 47 -3.22 6.33 -3.99
N LEU A 48 -3.69 5.45 -3.09
CA LEU A 48 -3.27 4.05 -3.03
C LEU A 48 -3.72 3.28 -4.28
N LEU A 49 -4.98 3.40 -4.67
CA LEU A 49 -5.52 2.76 -5.87
C LEU A 49 -4.82 3.25 -7.14
N GLU A 50 -4.60 4.56 -7.29
CA GLU A 50 -3.83 5.10 -8.41
C GLU A 50 -2.41 4.51 -8.43
N SER A 51 -1.76 4.41 -7.28
CA SER A 51 -0.42 3.82 -7.13
C SER A 51 -0.38 2.36 -7.57
N PHE A 52 -1.38 1.58 -7.16
CA PHE A 52 -1.53 0.18 -7.52
C PHE A 52 -1.67 -0.01 -9.04
N TYR A 53 -2.56 0.74 -9.68
CA TYR A 53 -2.75 0.66 -11.13
C TYR A 53 -1.52 1.10 -11.91
N ILE A 54 -0.84 2.15 -11.46
CA ILE A 54 0.42 2.58 -12.06
C ILE A 54 1.48 1.49 -11.95
N LEU A 55 1.64 0.85 -10.79
CA LEU A 55 2.58 -0.25 -10.63
C LEU A 55 2.28 -1.43 -11.54
N LYS A 56 0.99 -1.79 -11.72
CA LYS A 56 0.58 -2.84 -12.68
C LYS A 56 1.00 -2.49 -14.10
N GLU A 57 0.80 -1.27 -14.53
CA GLU A 57 1.21 -0.83 -15.87
C GLU A 57 2.74 -0.77 -16.03
N LEU A 58 3.46 -0.33 -15.01
CA LEU A 58 4.92 -0.36 -15.02
C LEU A 58 5.46 -1.79 -15.08
N HIS A 59 4.84 -2.73 -14.35
CA HIS A 59 5.22 -4.15 -14.41
C HIS A 59 5.07 -4.71 -15.82
N ARG A 60 3.96 -4.42 -16.53
CA ARG A 60 3.75 -4.83 -17.92
C ARG A 60 4.84 -4.35 -18.87
N ASN A 61 5.48 -3.23 -18.54
CA ASN A 61 6.53 -2.61 -19.34
C ASN A 61 7.95 -2.85 -18.80
N ALA A 62 8.10 -3.64 -17.74
CA ALA A 62 9.40 -3.84 -17.06
C ALA A 62 10.47 -4.55 -17.93
N ALA A 63 10.06 -5.23 -19.01
CA ALA A 63 10.99 -5.87 -19.94
C ALA A 63 11.61 -4.89 -20.99
N CYS A 64 11.21 -3.60 -20.97
CA CYS A 64 11.77 -2.60 -21.86
C CYS A 64 13.21 -2.25 -21.49
N GLN A 65 13.96 -1.70 -22.46
CA GLN A 65 15.29 -1.15 -22.18
C GLN A 65 15.20 -0.03 -21.13
N ASP A 66 16.20 0.09 -20.28
CA ASP A 66 16.21 0.98 -19.10
C ASP A 66 15.85 2.43 -19.43
N ALA A 67 16.44 3.00 -20.50
CA ALA A 67 16.17 4.37 -20.91
C ALA A 67 14.71 4.58 -21.37
N VAL A 68 14.11 3.57 -21.99
CA VAL A 68 12.70 3.56 -22.40
C VAL A 68 11.82 3.42 -21.17
N PHE A 69 12.20 2.55 -20.25
CA PHE A 69 11.44 2.31 -19.02
C PHE A 69 11.38 3.55 -18.12
N ILE A 70 12.48 4.29 -17.96
CA ILE A 70 12.49 5.58 -17.24
C ILE A 70 11.49 6.56 -17.85
N LYS A 71 11.42 6.67 -19.17
CA LYS A 71 10.46 7.53 -19.84
C LYS A 71 9.01 7.07 -19.61
N ILE A 72 8.77 5.77 -19.64
CA ILE A 72 7.46 5.17 -19.33
C ILE A 72 7.05 5.53 -17.90
N ILE A 73 7.96 5.45 -16.92
CA ILE A 73 7.69 5.88 -15.54
C ILE A 73 7.25 7.35 -15.51
N GLU A 74 7.99 8.23 -16.15
CA GLU A 74 7.65 9.66 -16.19
C GLU A 74 6.28 9.92 -16.84
N ASP A 75 5.94 9.21 -17.91
CA ASP A 75 4.67 9.33 -18.61
C ASP A 75 3.49 8.86 -17.74
N TYR A 76 3.62 7.74 -17.00
CA TYR A 76 2.57 7.24 -16.10
C TYR A 76 2.34 8.16 -14.90
N PHE A 77 3.40 8.75 -14.37
CA PHE A 77 3.29 9.74 -13.28
C PHE A 77 3.04 11.16 -13.79
N SER A 78 2.78 11.36 -15.08
CA SER A 78 2.42 12.67 -15.58
C SER A 78 1.05 13.09 -15.03
N ARG A 79 0.88 14.40 -14.77
CA ARG A 79 -0.39 14.95 -14.25
C ARG A 79 -1.60 14.53 -15.10
N LYS A 80 -1.42 14.44 -16.41
CA LYS A 80 -2.50 14.05 -17.34
C LYS A 80 -2.94 12.61 -17.08
N THR A 81 -2.00 11.68 -17.02
CA THR A 81 -2.27 10.25 -16.81
C THR A 81 -2.89 10.02 -15.44
N VAL A 82 -2.33 10.62 -14.40
CA VAL A 82 -2.84 10.50 -13.03
C VAL A 82 -4.27 11.05 -12.91
N CYS A 83 -4.58 12.19 -13.53
CA CYS A 83 -5.94 12.72 -13.54
C CYS A 83 -6.93 11.81 -14.29
N GLN A 84 -6.51 11.20 -15.41
CA GLN A 84 -7.35 10.27 -16.15
C GLN A 84 -7.63 9.01 -15.35
N LEU A 85 -6.62 8.48 -14.70
CA LEU A 85 -6.72 7.30 -13.83
C LEU A 85 -7.65 7.59 -12.64
N GLY A 86 -7.45 8.70 -11.94
CA GLY A 86 -8.31 9.10 -10.82
C GLY A 86 -9.77 9.28 -11.22
N SER A 87 -10.05 9.75 -12.45
CA SER A 87 -11.43 9.82 -12.96
C SER A 87 -12.02 8.43 -13.19
N ALA A 88 -11.24 7.51 -13.75
CA ALA A 88 -11.68 6.13 -13.97
C ALA A 88 -11.91 5.36 -12.66
N ILE A 89 -11.07 5.57 -11.66
CA ILE A 89 -11.20 4.94 -10.33
C ILE A 89 -12.51 5.37 -9.66
N ARG A 90 -12.89 6.65 -9.76
CA ARG A 90 -14.13 7.15 -9.14
C ARG A 90 -15.40 6.61 -9.79
N GLU A 91 -15.31 6.06 -11.01
CA GLU A 91 -16.41 5.40 -11.70
C GLU A 91 -16.59 3.93 -11.26
N VAL A 92 -15.61 3.39 -10.50
CA VAL A 92 -15.68 2.02 -9.96
C VAL A 92 -16.41 2.06 -8.63
N GLU A 93 -17.48 1.29 -8.52
CA GLU A 93 -18.17 1.08 -7.24
C GLU A 93 -17.28 0.26 -6.29
N LEU A 94 -16.97 0.82 -5.14
CA LEU A 94 -16.20 0.22 -4.06
C LEU A 94 -16.84 0.57 -2.70
N PRO A 95 -16.74 -0.31 -1.71
CA PRO A 95 -16.35 -1.72 -1.70
C PRO A 95 -17.51 -2.65 -2.04
N SER A 96 -17.22 -3.86 -2.52
CA SER A 96 -18.22 -4.93 -2.61
C SER A 96 -18.35 -5.64 -1.26
N LEU A 97 -19.53 -6.24 -1.00
CA LEU A 97 -19.75 -7.12 0.17
C LEU A 97 -18.71 -8.26 0.19
N ASP A 98 -18.43 -8.85 -0.96
CA ASP A 98 -17.43 -9.92 -1.10
C ASP A 98 -16.05 -9.49 -0.58
N ALA A 99 -15.61 -8.25 -0.84
CA ALA A 99 -14.34 -7.74 -0.34
C ALA A 99 -14.34 -7.55 1.18
N MET A 100 -15.47 -7.22 1.77
CA MET A 100 -15.61 -7.13 3.24
C MET A 100 -15.55 -8.52 3.87
N ASP A 101 -16.18 -9.51 3.27
CA ASP A 101 -16.14 -10.90 3.75
C ASP A 101 -14.72 -11.45 3.69
N GLU A 102 -13.99 -11.23 2.58
CA GLU A 102 -12.57 -11.60 2.46
C GLU A 102 -11.71 -10.92 3.53
N CYS A 103 -11.91 -9.61 3.78
CA CYS A 103 -11.19 -8.90 4.84
C CYS A 103 -11.50 -9.47 6.22
N ASN A 104 -12.76 -9.84 6.47
CA ASN A 104 -13.19 -10.43 7.73
C ASN A 104 -12.54 -11.81 7.95
N GLU A 105 -12.50 -12.67 6.93
CA GLU A 105 -11.81 -13.96 6.98
C GLU A 105 -10.32 -13.79 7.29
N ILE A 106 -9.65 -12.84 6.65
CA ILE A 106 -8.23 -12.54 6.88
C ILE A 106 -8.00 -12.08 8.33
N LEU A 107 -8.85 -11.20 8.85
CA LEU A 107 -8.76 -10.73 10.23
C LEU A 107 -8.97 -11.86 11.23
N GLN A 108 -9.91 -12.77 10.98
CA GLN A 108 -10.13 -13.96 11.80
C GLN A 108 -8.92 -14.90 11.78
N ASP A 109 -8.33 -15.15 10.62
CA ASP A 109 -7.13 -15.97 10.49
C ASP A 109 -5.93 -15.35 11.21
N LEU A 110 -5.71 -14.05 11.07
CA LEU A 110 -4.67 -13.33 11.82
C LEU A 110 -4.91 -13.43 13.32
N ALA A 111 -6.14 -13.24 13.76
CA ALA A 111 -6.51 -13.34 15.15
C ALA A 111 -6.26 -14.73 15.73
N VAL A 112 -6.64 -15.80 15.03
CA VAL A 112 -6.39 -17.19 15.44
C VAL A 112 -4.89 -17.47 15.55
N ASN A 113 -4.09 -16.99 14.61
CA ASN A 113 -2.64 -17.22 14.57
C ASN A 113 -1.89 -16.47 15.67
N TYR A 114 -2.31 -15.23 15.99
CA TYR A 114 -1.61 -14.37 16.95
C TYR A 114 -2.26 -14.30 18.34
N ARG A 115 -3.40 -14.95 18.56
CA ARG A 115 -4.13 -14.97 19.87
C ARG A 115 -3.30 -15.50 21.03
N LYS A 116 -2.26 -16.31 20.74
CA LYS A 116 -1.36 -16.87 21.77
C LYS A 116 -0.32 -15.88 22.28
N GLU A 117 -0.13 -14.76 21.59
CA GLU A 117 0.83 -13.74 21.94
C GLU A 117 0.15 -12.69 22.82
N GLU A 118 0.45 -12.68 24.11
CA GLU A 118 -0.14 -11.76 25.11
C GLU A 118 -0.10 -10.28 24.66
N LEU A 119 0.92 -9.90 23.90
CA LEU A 119 1.09 -8.54 23.40
C LEU A 119 -0.03 -8.14 22.44
N TYR A 120 -0.50 -9.06 21.59
CA TYR A 120 -1.51 -8.81 20.56
C TYR A 120 -2.93 -9.07 21.04
N GLN A 121 -3.10 -9.94 22.05
CA GLN A 121 -4.40 -10.39 22.52
C GLN A 121 -5.36 -9.22 22.81
N LYS A 122 -4.92 -8.22 23.58
CA LYS A 122 -5.75 -7.06 23.94
C LYS A 122 -6.18 -6.18 22.74
N TYR A 123 -5.49 -6.29 21.61
CA TYR A 123 -5.83 -5.56 20.38
C TYR A 123 -6.67 -6.42 19.43
N LEU A 124 -6.47 -7.73 19.43
CA LEU A 124 -7.16 -8.65 18.55
C LEU A 124 -8.50 -9.12 19.12
N ASP A 125 -8.63 -9.30 20.43
CA ASP A 125 -9.88 -9.74 21.03
C ASP A 125 -11.08 -8.85 20.65
N PRO A 126 -11.00 -7.50 20.68
CA PRO A 126 -12.11 -6.65 20.24
C PRO A 126 -12.41 -6.76 18.74
N VAL A 127 -11.40 -7.04 17.92
CA VAL A 127 -11.57 -7.21 16.47
C VAL A 127 -12.25 -8.54 16.17
N ILE A 128 -11.88 -9.61 16.92
CA ILE A 128 -12.52 -10.92 16.80
C ILE A 128 -13.98 -10.86 17.23
N GLU A 129 -14.25 -10.25 18.38
CA GLU A 129 -15.63 -10.09 18.89
C GLU A 129 -16.49 -9.35 17.86
N LEU A 130 -15.97 -8.26 17.29
CA LEU A 130 -16.66 -7.52 16.25
C LEU A 130 -16.86 -8.37 14.98
N ALA A 131 -15.86 -9.12 14.55
CA ALA A 131 -15.96 -9.99 13.37
C ALA A 131 -16.96 -11.14 13.58
N GLU A 132 -17.04 -11.69 14.80
CA GLU A 132 -18.03 -12.72 15.15
C GLU A 132 -19.46 -12.14 15.19
N GLU A 133 -19.63 -10.90 15.63
CA GLU A 133 -20.93 -10.21 15.63
C GLU A 133 -21.40 -9.85 14.21
N LEU A 134 -20.48 -9.57 13.30
CA LEU A 134 -20.75 -9.17 11.93
C LEU A 134 -20.97 -10.36 10.98
N SER A 135 -20.91 -11.60 11.45
CA SER A 135 -20.88 -12.82 10.62
C SER A 135 -22.19 -13.20 9.93
N GLU A 136 -23.31 -12.50 10.15
CA GLU A 136 -24.60 -12.85 9.56
C GLU A 136 -25.22 -11.67 8.77
N GLU A 137 -25.25 -11.84 7.44
CA GLU A 137 -25.99 -11.05 6.43
C GLU A 137 -25.95 -9.52 6.58
N TYR A 138 -25.01 -8.88 5.87
CA TYR A 138 -25.03 -7.42 5.69
C TYR A 138 -26.13 -7.01 4.71
N ASP A 139 -26.99 -6.09 5.15
CA ASP A 139 -27.77 -5.27 4.24
C ASP A 139 -26.88 -4.20 3.60
N GLY A 140 -27.03 -3.97 2.30
CA GLY A 140 -26.26 -2.95 1.57
C GLY A 140 -26.38 -1.55 2.17
N ASP A 141 -27.55 -1.19 2.70
CA ASP A 141 -27.81 0.10 3.33
C ASP A 141 -27.04 0.24 4.67
N GLU A 142 -26.96 -0.84 5.47
CA GLU A 142 -26.20 -0.87 6.71
C GLU A 142 -24.69 -0.77 6.47
N MET A 143 -24.21 -1.39 5.39
CA MET A 143 -22.81 -1.31 4.98
C MET A 143 -22.44 0.12 4.54
N GLU A 144 -23.28 0.80 3.77
CA GLU A 144 -23.03 2.18 3.36
C GLU A 144 -22.97 3.11 4.56
N GLU A 145 -23.86 2.96 5.54
CA GLU A 145 -23.85 3.73 6.78
C GLU A 145 -22.60 3.46 7.62
N ALA A 146 -22.18 2.20 7.74
CA ALA A 146 -20.95 1.82 8.44
C ALA A 146 -19.72 2.40 7.76
N TRP A 147 -19.67 2.38 6.43
CA TRP A 147 -18.59 2.95 5.63
C TRP A 147 -18.51 4.48 5.76
N GLU A 148 -19.65 5.16 5.73
CA GLU A 148 -19.68 6.61 5.97
C GLU A 148 -19.26 6.98 7.40
N LYS A 149 -19.61 6.17 8.39
CA LYS A 149 -19.17 6.35 9.77
C LYS A 149 -17.65 6.20 9.87
N PHE A 150 -17.11 5.15 9.29
CA PHE A 150 -15.67 4.91 9.19
C PHE A 150 -14.95 6.12 8.56
N ARG A 151 -15.38 6.59 7.41
CA ARG A 151 -14.80 7.76 6.73
C ARG A 151 -14.80 9.00 7.62
N ARG A 152 -15.86 9.24 8.37
CA ARG A 152 -15.95 10.40 9.29
C ARG A 152 -14.97 10.27 10.45
N GLU A 153 -14.86 9.10 11.04
CA GLU A 153 -13.95 8.84 12.15
C GLU A 153 -12.47 8.94 11.72
N PHE A 154 -12.15 8.42 10.55
CA PHE A 154 -10.79 8.45 10.00
C PHE A 154 -10.41 9.75 9.28
N ALA A 155 -11.35 10.66 9.06
CA ALA A 155 -11.07 11.94 8.40
C ALA A 155 -9.97 12.77 9.09
N GLY A 156 -9.83 12.63 10.42
CA GLY A 156 -8.78 13.29 11.20
C GLY A 156 -7.41 12.60 11.14
N TYR A 157 -7.31 11.39 10.58
CA TYR A 157 -6.10 10.57 10.55
C TYR A 157 -5.48 10.41 9.15
N GLN A 158 -6.00 11.10 8.15
CA GLN A 158 -5.53 10.96 6.77
C GLN A 158 -4.03 11.19 6.60
N ASP A 159 -3.45 12.17 7.29
CA ASP A 159 -2.01 12.43 7.24
C ASP A 159 -1.19 11.28 7.83
N LEU A 160 -1.71 10.64 8.89
CA LEU A 160 -1.07 9.47 9.49
C LEU A 160 -1.10 8.27 8.52
N ILE A 161 -2.24 8.04 7.87
CA ILE A 161 -2.39 6.99 6.84
C ILE A 161 -1.42 7.24 5.69
N ARG A 162 -1.32 8.48 5.19
CA ARG A 162 -0.35 8.85 4.14
C ARG A 162 1.09 8.56 4.54
N CYS A 163 1.46 8.94 5.78
CA CYS A 163 2.78 8.66 6.30
C CYS A 163 3.06 7.16 6.42
N PHE A 164 2.07 6.38 6.85
CA PHE A 164 2.16 4.91 6.89
C PHE A 164 2.41 4.34 5.49
N LEU A 165 1.56 4.66 4.52
CA LEU A 165 1.67 4.19 3.13
C LEU A 165 3.00 4.61 2.49
N ALA A 166 3.46 5.84 2.72
CA ALA A 166 4.75 6.32 2.22
C ALA A 166 5.92 5.54 2.85
N ASN A 167 5.81 5.18 4.14
CA ASN A 167 6.82 4.37 4.82
C ASN A 167 6.89 2.94 4.24
N GLU A 168 5.74 2.31 3.99
CA GLU A 168 5.66 0.98 3.36
C GLU A 168 6.40 0.93 2.01
N ILE A 169 6.28 1.99 1.20
CA ILE A 169 7.00 2.08 -0.08
C ILE A 169 8.51 1.99 0.10
N TYR A 170 9.04 2.57 1.18
CA TYR A 170 10.49 2.60 1.41
C TYR A 170 11.01 1.40 2.18
N SER A 171 10.22 0.81 3.07
CA SER A 171 10.66 -0.30 3.91
C SER A 171 10.49 -1.65 3.24
N ASP A 172 9.32 -1.94 2.69
CA ASP A 172 8.97 -3.29 2.30
C ASP A 172 8.50 -3.43 0.85
N LEU A 173 7.79 -2.45 0.32
CA LEU A 173 7.13 -2.58 -0.98
C LEU A 173 8.10 -2.62 -2.16
N LEU A 174 9.08 -1.72 -2.19
CA LEU A 174 10.01 -1.55 -3.31
C LEU A 174 11.46 -1.69 -2.83
N THR A 175 11.87 -2.91 -2.57
CA THR A 175 13.25 -3.20 -2.17
C THR A 175 14.17 -3.41 -3.38
N PRO A 176 15.48 -3.17 -3.27
CA PRO A 176 16.42 -3.41 -4.37
C PRO A 176 16.47 -4.86 -4.86
N GLU A 177 16.17 -5.80 -3.98
CA GLU A 177 16.14 -7.24 -4.25
C GLU A 177 14.79 -7.71 -4.82
N GLY A 178 13.73 -6.97 -4.53
CA GLY A 178 12.36 -7.30 -4.94
C GLY A 178 12.08 -7.00 -6.42
N THR A 179 10.91 -7.44 -6.86
CA THR A 179 10.35 -7.18 -8.19
C THR A 179 9.15 -6.24 -8.10
N LEU A 180 8.71 -5.69 -9.24
CA LEU A 180 7.45 -4.95 -9.28
C LEU A 180 6.24 -5.86 -9.04
N GLU A 181 6.34 -7.15 -9.35
CA GLU A 181 5.30 -8.13 -9.08
C GLU A 181 5.12 -8.34 -7.56
N ASP A 182 6.23 -8.51 -6.83
CA ASP A 182 6.20 -8.59 -5.36
C ASP A 182 5.55 -7.34 -4.75
N ALA A 183 5.89 -6.16 -5.28
CA ALA A 183 5.31 -4.90 -4.83
C ALA A 183 3.79 -4.80 -5.08
N ILE A 184 3.32 -5.30 -6.22
CA ILE A 184 1.89 -5.34 -6.55
C ILE A 184 1.14 -6.28 -5.59
N ILE A 185 1.70 -7.48 -5.37
CA ILE A 185 1.11 -8.46 -4.44
C ILE A 185 1.05 -7.88 -3.02
N HIS A 186 2.14 -7.27 -2.55
CA HIS A 186 2.17 -6.64 -1.23
C HIS A 186 1.13 -5.52 -1.11
N MET A 187 0.99 -4.67 -2.14
CA MET A 187 0.03 -3.57 -2.14
C MET A 187 -1.45 -4.03 -2.13
N GLN A 188 -1.73 -5.26 -2.54
CA GLN A 188 -3.08 -5.84 -2.42
C GLN A 188 -3.46 -6.18 -0.98
N TRP A 189 -2.48 -6.27 -0.08
CA TRP A 189 -2.68 -6.58 1.33
C TRP A 189 -2.68 -5.34 2.25
N ILE A 190 -2.39 -4.17 1.71
CA ILE A 190 -2.46 -2.89 2.42
C ILE A 190 -3.87 -2.31 2.32
#